data_3dbb0685c99c460d090fa98f2ed31220
#
_entry.id   3dbb0685c99c460d090fa98f2ed31220
#
_cell.length_a   1.000
_cell.length_b   1.000
_cell.length_c   1.000
_cell.angle_alpha   90.00
_cell.angle_beta   90.00
_cell.angle_gamma   90.00
#
_symmetry.space_group_name_H-M   'P 1'
#
loop_
_entity.id
_entity.type
_entity.pdbx_description
1 polymer ?
#
loop_
_entity_poly.entity_id
_entity_poly.type
_entity_poly.pdbx_seq_one_letter_code
_entity_poly.pdbx_strand_id
1 'polypeptide(L)'
;MKKKNKRGLLFLMSVVLGGFLGSFVGMFKAVSESHRIILDVKVLIPWISAICLLIGLISFLLTFNFLKKSRKFHSLYQEEMDDDLNESYYVQMYRNLEFGTIAFNIASVAILLALFISASEQIVLNRSNLTLSLSFLALVLVFNAQKYLYKTISIVRQFDLAFFSTPKDVLDYINSYDEGERQANFEQSFRTLFQLNNYVLPGLYILIDLFSLLTGEIQLLALLLVGAIHIYINVMQLPMVTRYFK
;
A
#
# COMPACT_ATOMS: atom_id res chain seq x y z
N MET A 1 -6.04 36.00 13.36
CA MET A 1 -4.97 35.69 14.32
C MET A 1 -4.98 34.28 14.95
N LYS A 2 -6.12 33.59 15.07
CA LYS A 2 -6.19 32.22 15.72
C LYS A 2 -5.47 31.07 14.97
N LYS A 3 -5.28 31.15 13.65
CA LYS A 3 -4.67 30.05 12.85
C LYS A 3 -3.14 29.96 12.99
N LYS A 4 -2.46 31.07 13.28
CA LYS A 4 -0.99 31.10 13.42
C LYS A 4 -0.52 30.46 14.73
N ASN A 5 -1.29 30.59 15.82
CA ASN A 5 -0.98 30.00 17.11
C ASN A 5 -1.13 28.46 17.13
N LYS A 6 -2.06 27.90 16.32
CA LYS A 6 -2.22 26.44 16.22
C LYS A 6 -1.00 25.75 15.59
N ARG A 7 -0.36 26.37 14.60
CA ARG A 7 0.84 25.80 13.95
C ARG A 7 2.06 25.82 14.87
N GLY A 8 2.23 26.90 15.66
CA GLY A 8 3.27 26.97 16.68
C GLY A 8 3.08 25.94 17.80
N LEU A 9 1.83 25.72 18.22
CA LEU A 9 1.49 24.70 19.22
C LEU A 9 1.75 23.29 18.71
N LEU A 10 1.40 22.99 17.45
CA LEU A 10 1.69 21.69 16.81
C LEU A 10 3.19 21.43 16.67
N PHE A 11 3.96 22.45 16.32
CA PHE A 11 5.43 22.36 16.28
C PHE A 11 6.02 22.10 17.67
N LEU A 12 5.55 22.83 18.70
CA LEU A 12 5.98 22.59 20.08
C LEU A 12 5.60 21.18 20.57
N MET A 13 4.42 20.69 20.25
CA MET A 13 4.00 19.33 20.55
C MET A 13 4.87 18.28 19.84
N SER A 14 5.25 18.51 18.58
CA SER A 14 6.13 17.58 17.86
C SER A 14 7.55 17.56 18.44
N VAL A 15 8.08 18.69 18.91
CA VAL A 15 9.37 18.75 19.60
C VAL A 15 9.32 18.03 20.95
N VAL A 16 8.26 18.22 21.73
CA VAL A 16 8.05 17.55 23.03
C VAL A 16 7.88 16.03 22.81
N LEU A 17 7.09 15.61 21.80
CA LEU A 17 6.93 14.21 21.44
C LEU A 17 8.26 13.60 20.97
N GLY A 18 9.04 14.31 20.16
CA GLY A 18 10.36 13.88 19.72
C GLY A 18 11.35 13.73 20.89
N GLY A 19 11.33 14.66 21.85
CA GLY A 19 12.11 14.57 23.09
C GLY A 19 11.69 13.39 23.96
N PHE A 20 10.39 13.13 24.08
CA PHE A 20 9.83 12.01 24.83
C PHE A 20 10.20 10.65 24.19
N LEU A 21 10.07 10.55 22.87
CA LEU A 21 10.48 9.37 22.10
C LEU A 21 11.99 9.13 22.20
N GLY A 22 12.81 10.19 22.11
CA GLY A 22 14.26 10.09 22.27
C GLY A 22 14.67 9.62 23.67
N SER A 23 14.00 10.11 24.72
CA SER A 23 14.22 9.65 26.10
C SER A 23 13.78 8.19 26.28
N PHE A 24 12.68 7.78 25.68
CA PHE A 24 12.18 6.42 25.73
C PHE A 24 13.14 5.44 25.04
N VAL A 25 13.69 5.82 23.88
CA VAL A 25 14.71 5.05 23.16
C VAL A 25 16.00 4.94 23.98
N GLY A 26 16.44 6.05 24.62
CA GLY A 26 17.61 6.04 25.50
C GLY A 26 17.45 5.13 26.72
N MET A 27 16.26 5.15 27.36
CA MET A 27 15.93 4.20 28.45
C MET A 27 15.91 2.76 27.96
N PHE A 28 15.30 2.50 26.79
CA PHE A 28 15.21 1.16 26.20
C PHE A 28 16.60 0.61 25.87
N LYS A 29 17.49 1.46 25.33
CA LYS A 29 18.89 1.11 25.08
C LYS A 29 19.63 0.75 26.37
N ALA A 30 19.51 1.55 27.42
CA ALA A 30 20.12 1.30 28.69
C ALA A 30 19.62 -0.02 29.35
N VAL A 31 18.33 -0.32 29.24
CA VAL A 31 17.73 -1.59 29.71
C VAL A 31 18.18 -2.77 28.85
N SER A 32 18.25 -2.61 27.52
CA SER A 32 18.74 -3.63 26.61
C SER A 32 20.20 -3.98 26.81
N GLU A 33 21.06 -2.99 27.07
CA GLU A 33 22.46 -3.22 27.39
C GLU A 33 22.63 -3.93 28.74
N SER A 34 21.77 -3.64 29.73
CA SER A 34 21.84 -4.29 31.05
C SER A 34 21.30 -5.74 31.02
N HIS A 35 20.38 -6.10 30.14
CA HIS A 35 19.70 -7.41 30.13
C HIS A 35 20.02 -8.27 28.90
N ARG A 36 20.88 -7.81 27.96
CA ARG A 36 21.19 -8.50 26.71
C ARG A 36 19.92 -9.02 25.98
N ILE A 37 18.84 -8.22 25.98
CA ILE A 37 17.67 -8.50 25.15
C ILE A 37 18.07 -8.16 23.72
N ILE A 38 18.87 -9.03 23.10
CA ILE A 38 19.06 -9.01 21.65
C ILE A 38 17.79 -9.61 21.10
N LEU A 39 16.95 -8.75 20.52
CA LEU A 39 15.79 -9.21 19.74
C LEU A 39 16.36 -10.01 18.56
N ASP A 40 16.34 -11.33 18.65
CA ASP A 40 16.80 -12.17 17.55
C ASP A 40 15.75 -12.08 16.42
N VAL A 41 16.01 -11.14 15.52
CA VAL A 41 15.14 -10.87 14.35
C VAL A 41 14.85 -12.16 13.56
N LYS A 42 15.75 -13.14 13.60
CA LYS A 42 15.58 -14.44 12.93
C LYS A 42 14.39 -15.25 13.47
N VAL A 43 14.01 -15.03 14.74
CA VAL A 43 12.82 -15.66 15.32
C VAL A 43 11.53 -15.02 14.82
N LEU A 44 11.56 -13.74 14.46
CA LEU A 44 10.38 -13.01 13.98
C LEU A 44 10.07 -13.25 12.49
N ILE A 45 11.07 -13.63 11.69
CA ILE A 45 10.94 -13.80 10.23
C ILE A 45 9.77 -14.72 9.84
N PRO A 46 9.65 -15.95 10.37
CA PRO A 46 8.56 -16.85 9.99
C PRO A 46 7.17 -16.31 10.40
N TRP A 47 7.09 -15.60 11.54
CA TRP A 47 5.85 -15.00 11.98
C TRP A 47 5.42 -13.84 11.08
N ILE A 48 6.36 -12.98 10.68
CA ILE A 48 6.09 -11.88 9.75
C ILE A 48 5.61 -12.42 8.40
N SER A 49 6.29 -13.44 7.88
CA SER A 49 5.90 -14.10 6.63
C SER A 49 4.50 -14.71 6.72
N ALA A 50 4.19 -15.42 7.81
CA ALA A 50 2.87 -16.01 8.04
C ALA A 50 1.76 -14.95 8.16
N ILE A 51 2.02 -13.85 8.87
CA ILE A 51 1.08 -12.72 8.99
C ILE A 51 0.83 -12.08 7.62
N CYS A 52 1.88 -11.83 6.84
CA CYS A 52 1.73 -11.28 5.49
C CYS A 52 0.90 -12.22 4.61
N LEU A 53 1.15 -13.53 4.66
CA LEU A 53 0.36 -14.52 3.93
C LEU A 53 -1.12 -14.52 4.36
N LEU A 54 -1.39 -14.45 5.65
CA LEU A 54 -2.74 -14.37 6.20
C LEU A 54 -3.48 -13.11 5.72
N ILE A 55 -2.83 -11.94 5.81
CA ILE A 55 -3.37 -10.67 5.30
C ILE A 55 -3.67 -10.78 3.81
N GLY A 56 -2.75 -11.37 3.05
CA GLY A 56 -2.90 -11.59 1.61
C GLY A 56 -4.11 -12.46 1.29
N LEU A 57 -4.30 -13.57 1.99
CA LEU A 57 -5.44 -14.47 1.78
C LEU A 57 -6.79 -13.84 2.18
N ILE A 58 -6.84 -13.12 3.30
CA ILE A 58 -8.06 -12.38 3.69
C ILE A 58 -8.40 -11.34 2.63
N SER A 59 -7.43 -10.55 2.18
CA SER A 59 -7.64 -9.52 1.16
C SER A 59 -8.04 -10.14 -0.18
N PHE A 60 -7.51 -11.30 -0.53
CA PHE A 60 -7.92 -12.08 -1.71
C PHE A 60 -9.40 -12.47 -1.64
N LEU A 61 -9.88 -12.99 -0.51
CA LEU A 61 -11.30 -13.33 -0.34
C LEU A 61 -12.20 -12.08 -0.44
N LEU A 62 -11.76 -10.97 0.15
CA LEU A 62 -12.47 -9.69 0.06
C LEU A 62 -12.54 -9.19 -1.39
N THR A 63 -11.48 -9.36 -2.18
CA THR A 63 -11.48 -9.03 -3.62
C THR A 63 -12.64 -9.69 -4.34
N PHE A 64 -12.77 -11.01 -4.23
CA PHE A 64 -13.88 -11.72 -4.90
C PHE A 64 -15.26 -11.29 -4.40
N ASN A 65 -15.40 -11.07 -3.10
CA ASN A 65 -16.67 -10.63 -2.51
C ASN A 65 -17.09 -9.26 -3.09
N PHE A 66 -16.20 -8.29 -3.11
CA PHE A 66 -16.49 -6.95 -3.64
C PHE A 66 -16.74 -6.98 -5.15
N LEU A 67 -15.91 -7.67 -5.91
CA LEU A 67 -16.09 -7.77 -7.37
C LEU A 67 -17.39 -8.49 -7.74
N LYS A 68 -17.79 -9.53 -7.00
CA LYS A 68 -19.08 -10.20 -7.20
C LYS A 68 -20.25 -9.26 -6.91
N LYS A 69 -20.15 -8.45 -5.84
CA LYS A 69 -21.16 -7.42 -5.54
C LYS A 69 -21.23 -6.36 -6.64
N SER A 70 -20.09 -5.88 -7.12
CA SER A 70 -20.03 -4.91 -8.22
C SER A 70 -20.77 -5.42 -9.46
N ARG A 71 -20.51 -6.67 -9.89
CA ARG A 71 -21.23 -7.28 -11.01
C ARG A 71 -22.72 -7.43 -10.77
N LYS A 72 -23.12 -7.80 -9.55
CA LYS A 72 -24.54 -7.89 -9.19
C LYS A 72 -25.22 -6.53 -9.30
N PHE A 73 -24.59 -5.47 -8.78
CA PHE A 73 -25.17 -4.12 -8.91
C PHE A 73 -25.17 -3.62 -10.37
N HIS A 74 -24.19 -4.02 -11.18
CA HIS A 74 -24.21 -3.74 -12.61
C HIS A 74 -25.42 -4.39 -13.31
N SER A 75 -25.75 -5.65 -13.01
CA SER A 75 -26.94 -6.29 -13.61
C SER A 75 -28.24 -5.63 -13.15
N LEU A 76 -28.36 -5.27 -11.87
CA LEU A 76 -29.51 -4.53 -11.35
C LEU A 76 -29.65 -3.15 -11.99
N TYR A 77 -28.55 -2.43 -12.17
CA TYR A 77 -28.52 -1.13 -12.85
C TYR A 77 -29.04 -1.21 -14.30
N GLN A 78 -28.80 -2.31 -15.01
CA GLN A 78 -29.28 -2.49 -16.38
C GLN A 78 -30.77 -2.88 -16.45
N GLU A 79 -31.33 -3.45 -15.40
CA GLU A 79 -32.73 -3.94 -15.36
C GLU A 79 -33.69 -2.92 -14.74
N GLU A 80 -33.20 -1.94 -13.98
CA GLU A 80 -34.00 -1.00 -13.22
C GLU A 80 -34.48 0.18 -14.07
N MET A 81 -35.75 0.56 -13.92
CA MET A 81 -36.38 1.70 -14.59
C MET A 81 -36.65 2.88 -13.66
N ASP A 82 -36.50 2.71 -12.33
CA ASP A 82 -36.64 3.77 -11.36
C ASP A 82 -35.35 4.55 -11.23
N ASP A 83 -35.37 5.85 -11.49
CA ASP A 83 -34.19 6.72 -11.54
C ASP A 83 -33.45 6.77 -10.19
N ASP A 84 -34.17 6.84 -9.07
CA ASP A 84 -33.56 6.94 -7.73
C ASP A 84 -32.86 5.63 -7.33
N LEU A 85 -33.45 4.48 -7.64
CA LEU A 85 -32.85 3.16 -7.41
C LEU A 85 -31.65 2.93 -8.33
N ASN A 86 -31.77 3.39 -9.57
CA ASN A 86 -30.73 3.27 -10.58
C ASN A 86 -29.47 4.05 -10.20
N GLU A 87 -29.61 5.29 -9.69
CA GLU A 87 -28.48 6.06 -9.15
C GLU A 87 -27.82 5.35 -7.95
N SER A 88 -28.61 4.79 -7.06
CA SER A 88 -28.09 4.01 -5.93
C SER A 88 -27.28 2.78 -6.38
N TYR A 89 -27.77 2.04 -7.39
CA TYR A 89 -27.05 0.88 -7.94
C TYR A 89 -25.78 1.29 -8.66
N TYR A 90 -25.80 2.39 -9.40
CA TYR A 90 -24.61 2.98 -10.03
C TYR A 90 -23.51 3.25 -9.00
N VAL A 91 -23.82 3.99 -7.94
CA VAL A 91 -22.86 4.30 -6.87
C VAL A 91 -22.32 3.04 -6.19
N GLN A 92 -23.20 2.06 -5.89
CA GLN A 92 -22.78 0.82 -5.24
C GLN A 92 -21.92 -0.06 -6.14
N MET A 93 -22.20 -0.10 -7.44
CA MET A 93 -21.44 -0.82 -8.45
C MET A 93 -19.99 -0.34 -8.48
N TYR A 94 -19.76 0.97 -8.64
CA TYR A 94 -18.42 1.54 -8.70
C TYR A 94 -17.71 1.47 -7.36
N ARG A 95 -18.38 1.77 -6.25
CA ARG A 95 -17.82 1.66 -4.90
C ARG A 95 -17.30 0.25 -4.60
N ASN A 96 -18.05 -0.78 -4.98
CA ASN A 96 -17.60 -2.15 -4.80
C ASN A 96 -16.46 -2.52 -5.76
N LEU A 97 -16.41 -1.97 -6.98
CA LEU A 97 -15.30 -2.16 -7.90
C LEU A 97 -14.01 -1.59 -7.31
N GLU A 98 -14.04 -0.36 -6.79
CA GLU A 98 -12.87 0.29 -6.20
C GLU A 98 -12.39 -0.44 -4.93
N PHE A 99 -13.29 -0.84 -4.03
CA PHE A 99 -12.90 -1.66 -2.87
C PHE A 99 -12.31 -3.01 -3.28
N GLY A 100 -12.83 -3.63 -4.35
CA GLY A 100 -12.26 -4.86 -4.92
C GLY A 100 -10.85 -4.64 -5.45
N THR A 101 -10.60 -3.52 -6.12
CA THR A 101 -9.28 -3.13 -6.64
C THR A 101 -8.28 -2.88 -5.51
N ILE A 102 -8.70 -2.15 -4.46
CA ILE A 102 -7.85 -1.90 -3.28
C ILE A 102 -7.51 -3.22 -2.58
N ALA A 103 -8.50 -4.08 -2.35
CA ALA A 103 -8.28 -5.38 -1.72
C ALA A 103 -7.33 -6.27 -2.55
N PHE A 104 -7.47 -6.26 -3.89
CA PHE A 104 -6.55 -6.96 -4.80
C PHE A 104 -5.11 -6.44 -4.67
N ASN A 105 -4.91 -5.13 -4.64
CA ASN A 105 -3.58 -4.54 -4.50
C ASN A 105 -2.93 -4.92 -3.16
N ILE A 106 -3.69 -4.87 -2.05
CA ILE A 106 -3.22 -5.31 -0.73
C ILE A 106 -2.85 -6.80 -0.74
N ALA A 107 -3.71 -7.65 -1.33
CA ALA A 107 -3.45 -9.08 -1.45
C ALA A 107 -2.14 -9.35 -2.22
N SER A 108 -1.95 -8.67 -3.35
CA SER A 108 -0.77 -8.83 -4.21
C SER A 108 0.51 -8.45 -3.47
N VAL A 109 0.53 -7.29 -2.81
CA VAL A 109 1.70 -6.82 -2.06
C VAL A 109 2.01 -7.73 -0.87
N ALA A 110 1.00 -8.12 -0.08
CA ALA A 110 1.19 -8.96 1.09
C ALA A 110 1.69 -10.37 0.72
N ILE A 111 1.16 -10.98 -0.34
CA ILE A 111 1.60 -12.30 -0.83
C ILE A 111 3.02 -12.23 -1.40
N LEU A 112 3.38 -11.18 -2.15
CA LEU A 112 4.74 -10.97 -2.62
C LEU A 112 5.73 -10.81 -1.45
N LEU A 113 5.39 -10.02 -0.43
CA LEU A 113 6.21 -9.89 0.77
C LEU A 113 6.40 -11.24 1.47
N ALA A 114 5.32 -12.00 1.68
CA ALA A 114 5.40 -13.34 2.27
C ALA A 114 6.32 -14.26 1.47
N LEU A 115 6.22 -14.24 0.14
CA LEU A 115 7.05 -15.03 -0.75
C LEU A 115 8.53 -14.66 -0.62
N PHE A 116 8.88 -13.38 -0.73
CA PHE A 116 10.28 -12.95 -0.68
C PHE A 116 10.89 -13.15 0.71
N ILE A 117 10.15 -12.90 1.80
CA ILE A 117 10.62 -13.16 3.16
C ILE A 117 10.87 -14.66 3.38
N SER A 118 9.93 -15.53 2.96
CA SER A 118 10.08 -16.99 3.09
C SER A 118 11.20 -17.54 2.22
N ALA A 119 11.39 -17.00 1.01
CA ALA A 119 12.50 -17.39 0.14
C ALA A 119 13.85 -16.99 0.75
N SER A 120 13.95 -15.78 1.30
CA SER A 120 15.15 -15.33 2.01
C SER A 120 15.47 -16.19 3.23
N GLU A 121 14.44 -16.60 4.00
CA GLU A 121 14.60 -17.52 5.13
C GLU A 121 15.17 -18.87 4.67
N GLN A 122 14.66 -19.43 3.60
CA GLN A 122 15.17 -20.71 3.07
C GLN A 122 16.61 -20.58 2.56
N ILE A 123 16.95 -19.51 1.83
CA ILE A 123 18.28 -19.30 1.26
C ILE A 123 19.33 -19.01 2.35
N VAL A 124 18.99 -18.14 3.31
CA VAL A 124 19.97 -17.64 4.29
C VAL A 124 20.06 -18.55 5.51
N LEU A 125 18.93 -19.09 5.99
CA LEU A 125 18.85 -19.91 7.20
C LEU A 125 18.80 -21.41 6.93
N ASN A 126 18.73 -21.81 5.65
CA ASN A 126 18.62 -23.20 5.20
C ASN A 126 17.48 -23.97 5.92
N ARG A 127 16.37 -23.28 6.19
CA ARG A 127 15.19 -23.86 6.83
C ARG A 127 14.13 -24.14 5.78
N SER A 128 13.68 -25.40 5.72
CA SER A 128 12.49 -25.76 4.95
C SER A 128 11.27 -25.04 5.52
N ASN A 129 10.57 -24.27 4.67
CA ASN A 129 9.48 -23.41 5.13
C ASN A 129 8.19 -23.71 4.36
N LEU A 130 7.17 -24.20 5.07
CA LEU A 130 5.83 -24.43 4.51
C LEU A 130 5.22 -23.13 3.95
N THR A 131 5.52 -21.98 4.58
CA THR A 131 5.02 -20.68 4.13
C THR A 131 5.51 -20.31 2.74
N LEU A 132 6.70 -20.75 2.32
CA LEU A 132 7.19 -20.54 0.95
C LEU A 132 6.31 -21.26 -0.07
N SER A 133 6.03 -22.53 0.14
CA SER A 133 5.18 -23.32 -0.77
C SER A 133 3.75 -22.76 -0.82
N LEU A 134 3.20 -22.36 0.31
CA LEU A 134 1.88 -21.70 0.38
C LEU A 134 1.88 -20.34 -0.31
N SER A 135 2.95 -19.56 -0.21
CA SER A 135 3.09 -18.26 -0.88
C SER A 135 3.15 -18.40 -2.39
N PHE A 136 3.84 -19.43 -2.92
CA PHE A 136 3.81 -19.74 -4.35
C PHE A 136 2.41 -20.11 -4.84
N LEU A 137 1.70 -20.95 -4.09
CA LEU A 137 0.31 -21.29 -4.41
C LEU A 137 -0.58 -20.02 -4.38
N ALA A 138 -0.44 -19.20 -3.35
CA ALA A 138 -1.17 -17.95 -3.21
C ALA A 138 -0.86 -16.98 -4.37
N LEU A 139 0.37 -16.91 -4.87
CA LEU A 139 0.73 -16.11 -6.02
C LEU A 139 -0.04 -16.55 -7.29
N VAL A 140 -0.18 -17.85 -7.52
CA VAL A 140 -1.01 -18.36 -8.63
C VAL A 140 -2.47 -17.91 -8.48
N LEU A 141 -2.99 -17.90 -7.25
CA LEU A 141 -4.34 -17.41 -6.97
C LEU A 141 -4.47 -15.90 -7.26
N VAL A 142 -3.44 -15.10 -6.97
CA VAL A 142 -3.41 -13.65 -7.29
C VAL A 142 -3.54 -13.42 -8.80
N PHE A 143 -2.83 -14.19 -9.64
CA PHE A 143 -2.99 -14.07 -11.10
C PHE A 143 -4.41 -14.39 -11.57
N ASN A 144 -5.09 -15.35 -10.94
CA ASN A 144 -6.49 -15.62 -11.24
C ASN A 144 -7.41 -14.49 -10.77
N ALA A 145 -7.14 -13.90 -9.61
CA ALA A 145 -7.86 -12.72 -9.12
C ALA A 145 -7.70 -11.52 -10.05
N GLN A 146 -6.50 -11.31 -10.60
CA GLN A 146 -6.23 -10.25 -11.58
C GLN A 146 -7.09 -10.41 -12.85
N LYS A 147 -7.15 -11.62 -13.39
CA LYS A 147 -8.03 -11.91 -14.54
C LYS A 147 -9.50 -11.61 -14.21
N TYR A 148 -9.94 -11.99 -13.00
CA TYR A 148 -11.31 -11.75 -12.56
C TYR A 148 -11.58 -10.26 -12.36
N LEU A 149 -10.63 -9.50 -11.82
CA LEU A 149 -10.70 -8.04 -11.67
C LEU A 149 -10.82 -7.37 -13.05
N TYR A 150 -9.91 -7.67 -13.99
CA TYR A 150 -9.93 -7.07 -15.33
C TYR A 150 -11.20 -7.39 -16.10
N LYS A 151 -11.69 -8.64 -15.99
CA LYS A 151 -12.99 -8.99 -16.55
C LYS A 151 -14.14 -8.21 -15.91
N THR A 152 -14.05 -7.88 -14.62
CA THR A 152 -15.06 -7.06 -13.94
C THR A 152 -14.99 -5.60 -14.40
N ILE A 153 -13.78 -5.05 -14.56
CA ILE A 153 -13.56 -3.71 -15.13
C ILE A 153 -14.14 -3.64 -16.54
N SER A 154 -13.85 -4.62 -17.40
CA SER A 154 -14.39 -4.68 -18.76
C SER A 154 -15.93 -4.67 -18.78
N ILE A 155 -16.58 -5.41 -17.87
CA ILE A 155 -18.04 -5.45 -17.79
C ILE A 155 -18.62 -4.13 -17.26
N VAL A 156 -18.04 -3.58 -16.18
CA VAL A 156 -18.61 -2.43 -15.45
C VAL A 156 -18.26 -1.10 -16.11
N ARG A 157 -17.02 -0.94 -16.58
CA ARG A 157 -16.51 0.31 -17.17
C ARG A 157 -16.44 0.27 -18.71
N GLN A 158 -16.75 -0.87 -19.31
CA GLN A 158 -16.63 -1.09 -20.77
C GLN A 158 -15.23 -0.74 -21.31
N PHE A 159 -14.20 -0.97 -20.50
CA PHE A 159 -12.80 -0.70 -20.82
C PHE A 159 -11.94 -1.95 -20.62
N ASP A 160 -11.26 -2.38 -21.69
CA ASP A 160 -10.43 -3.58 -21.65
C ASP A 160 -8.99 -3.24 -21.25
N LEU A 161 -8.62 -3.62 -20.02
CA LEU A 161 -7.24 -3.52 -19.55
C LEU A 161 -6.44 -4.76 -19.96
N ALA A 162 -5.26 -4.54 -20.56
CA ALA A 162 -4.31 -5.60 -20.85
C ALA A 162 -3.74 -6.19 -19.55
N PHE A 163 -3.41 -7.48 -19.55
CA PHE A 163 -2.81 -8.14 -18.39
C PHE A 163 -1.50 -7.49 -17.95
N PHE A 164 -0.70 -7.02 -18.90
CA PHE A 164 0.49 -6.19 -18.68
C PHE A 164 0.20 -4.78 -19.23
N SER A 165 -0.53 -4.00 -18.44
CA SER A 165 -0.86 -2.63 -18.83
C SER A 165 0.37 -1.72 -18.77
N THR A 166 0.54 -0.90 -19.79
CA THR A 166 1.55 0.16 -19.81
C THR A 166 1.04 1.39 -19.04
N PRO A 167 1.93 2.32 -18.64
CA PRO A 167 1.48 3.59 -18.04
C PRO A 167 0.50 4.36 -18.92
N LYS A 168 0.60 4.22 -20.26
CA LYS A 168 -0.34 4.83 -21.21
C LYS A 168 -1.72 4.19 -21.10
N ASP A 169 -1.80 2.85 -21.07
CA ASP A 169 -3.09 2.14 -20.95
C ASP A 169 -3.81 2.51 -19.66
N VAL A 170 -3.05 2.69 -18.56
CA VAL A 170 -3.61 3.14 -17.28
C VAL A 170 -4.09 4.59 -17.37
N LEU A 171 -3.36 5.47 -18.07
CA LEU A 171 -3.77 6.85 -18.27
C LEU A 171 -5.05 6.93 -19.14
N ASP A 172 -5.11 6.15 -20.21
CA ASP A 172 -6.28 6.06 -21.08
C ASP A 172 -7.50 5.52 -20.31
N TYR A 173 -7.29 4.56 -19.39
CA TYR A 173 -8.31 4.06 -18.48
C TYR A 173 -8.82 5.16 -17.52
N ILE A 174 -7.93 5.94 -16.89
CA ILE A 174 -8.33 7.06 -16.01
C ILE A 174 -9.05 8.16 -16.81
N ASN A 175 -8.65 8.40 -18.05
CA ASN A 175 -9.31 9.37 -18.91
C ASN A 175 -10.71 8.92 -19.38
N SER A 176 -11.04 7.63 -19.29
CA SER A 176 -12.39 7.12 -19.53
C SER A 176 -13.38 7.36 -18.40
N TYR A 177 -12.90 7.84 -17.23
CA TYR A 177 -13.74 8.20 -16.10
C TYR A 177 -14.55 9.45 -16.39
N ASP A 178 -15.69 9.62 -15.72
CA ASP A 178 -16.39 10.88 -15.74
C ASP A 178 -15.54 12.00 -15.09
N GLU A 179 -15.94 13.25 -15.32
CA GLU A 179 -15.16 14.41 -14.88
C GLU A 179 -15.03 14.47 -13.34
N GLY A 180 -16.10 14.12 -12.62
CA GLY A 180 -16.11 14.10 -11.15
C GLY A 180 -15.22 13.00 -10.58
N GLU A 181 -15.31 11.77 -11.10
CA GLU A 181 -14.44 10.67 -10.69
C GLU A 181 -12.97 10.98 -11.01
N ARG A 182 -12.69 11.53 -12.19
CA ARG A 182 -11.34 11.90 -12.60
C ARG A 182 -10.75 12.96 -11.69
N GLN A 183 -11.52 14.00 -11.36
CA GLN A 183 -11.12 15.04 -10.42
C GLN A 183 -10.83 14.45 -9.04
N ALA A 184 -11.71 13.62 -8.50
CA ALA A 184 -11.53 12.96 -7.21
C ALA A 184 -10.27 12.09 -7.18
N ASN A 185 -9.97 11.35 -8.25
CA ASN A 185 -8.75 10.55 -8.37
C ASN A 185 -7.49 11.42 -8.39
N PHE A 186 -7.49 12.55 -9.10
CA PHE A 186 -6.35 13.47 -9.10
C PHE A 186 -6.12 14.10 -7.73
N GLU A 187 -7.17 14.57 -7.05
CA GLU A 187 -7.06 15.12 -5.71
C GLU A 187 -6.53 14.10 -4.70
N GLN A 188 -7.04 12.86 -4.75
CA GLN A 188 -6.58 11.78 -3.87
C GLN A 188 -5.13 11.39 -4.18
N SER A 189 -4.75 11.29 -5.44
CA SER A 189 -3.38 10.98 -5.86
C SER A 189 -2.40 12.05 -5.39
N PHE A 190 -2.75 13.33 -5.54
CA PHE A 190 -1.94 14.45 -5.04
C PHE A 190 -1.79 14.39 -3.52
N ARG A 191 -2.89 14.14 -2.80
CA ARG A 191 -2.87 14.01 -1.34
C ARG A 191 -1.99 12.85 -0.90
N THR A 192 -2.11 11.69 -1.56
CA THR A 192 -1.30 10.51 -1.27
C THR A 192 0.18 10.76 -1.52
N LEU A 193 0.52 11.38 -2.66
CA LEU A 193 1.89 11.73 -3.00
C LEU A 193 2.49 12.72 -1.98
N PHE A 194 1.71 13.73 -1.58
CA PHE A 194 2.12 14.69 -0.55
C PHE A 194 2.37 13.99 0.80
N GLN A 195 1.46 13.11 1.24
CA GLN A 195 1.61 12.37 2.48
C GLN A 195 2.81 11.42 2.44
N LEU A 196 3.01 10.72 1.33
CA LEU A 196 4.14 9.83 1.13
C LEU A 196 5.46 10.60 1.26
N ASN A 197 5.59 11.73 0.56
CA ASN A 197 6.82 12.53 0.49
C ASN A 197 7.14 13.26 1.81
N ASN A 198 6.13 13.76 2.52
CA ASN A 198 6.34 14.64 3.68
C ASN A 198 6.15 13.97 5.04
N TYR A 199 5.51 12.80 5.11
CA TYR A 199 5.25 12.10 6.37
C TYR A 199 5.75 10.66 6.36
N VAL A 200 5.37 9.87 5.36
CA VAL A 200 5.64 8.43 5.36
C VAL A 200 7.13 8.15 5.17
N LEU A 201 7.74 8.70 4.11
CA LEU A 201 9.16 8.48 3.84
C LEU A 201 10.07 9.06 4.93
N PRO A 202 9.89 10.31 5.42
CA PRO A 202 10.63 10.81 6.58
C PRO A 202 10.42 9.94 7.84
N GLY A 203 9.20 9.47 8.08
CA GLY A 203 8.91 8.57 9.18
C GLY A 203 9.65 7.22 9.07
N LEU A 204 9.79 6.69 7.86
CA LEU A 204 10.57 5.46 7.61
C LEU A 204 12.05 5.62 7.94
N TYR A 205 12.68 6.77 7.64
CA TYR A 205 14.06 7.02 8.07
C TYR A 205 14.20 6.94 9.58
N ILE A 206 13.29 7.57 10.33
CA ILE A 206 13.29 7.54 11.79
C ILE A 206 13.11 6.10 12.30
N LEU A 207 12.18 5.33 11.72
CA LEU A 207 11.96 3.93 12.12
C LEU A 207 13.18 3.05 11.83
N ILE A 208 13.86 3.23 10.69
CA ILE A 208 15.07 2.49 10.34
C ILE A 208 16.21 2.84 11.29
N ASP A 209 16.37 4.12 11.65
CA ASP A 209 17.36 4.54 12.65
C ASP A 209 17.08 3.97 14.02
N LEU A 210 15.83 3.97 14.48
CA LEU A 210 15.43 3.33 15.73
C LEU A 210 15.74 1.82 15.72
N PHE A 211 15.44 1.15 14.59
CA PHE A 211 15.76 -0.27 14.43
C PHE A 211 17.27 -0.52 14.44
N SER A 212 18.06 0.36 13.80
CA SER A 212 19.52 0.31 13.83
C SER A 212 20.07 0.45 15.27
N LEU A 213 19.47 1.33 16.08
CA LEU A 213 19.83 1.49 17.49
C LEU A 213 19.49 0.24 18.33
N LEU A 214 18.36 -0.42 18.05
CA LEU A 214 17.93 -1.62 18.76
C LEU A 214 18.78 -2.85 18.42
N THR A 215 19.21 -2.98 17.16
CA THR A 215 20.02 -4.11 16.69
C THR A 215 21.53 -3.89 16.88
N GLY A 216 21.96 -2.65 17.12
CA GLY A 216 23.38 -2.27 17.17
C GLY A 216 24.06 -2.29 15.78
N GLU A 217 23.31 -2.47 14.71
CA GLU A 217 23.82 -2.54 13.35
C GLU A 217 23.15 -1.48 12.46
N ILE A 218 23.94 -0.74 11.70
CA ILE A 218 23.40 0.26 10.77
C ILE A 218 22.68 -0.44 9.61
N GLN A 219 21.41 -0.14 9.44
CA GLN A 219 20.56 -0.68 8.35
C GLN A 219 20.77 0.11 7.06
N LEU A 220 22.04 0.17 6.58
CA LEU A 220 22.45 1.00 5.45
C LEU A 220 21.63 0.71 4.18
N LEU A 221 21.40 -0.56 3.86
CA LEU A 221 20.65 -0.94 2.66
C LEU A 221 19.20 -0.41 2.71
N ALA A 222 18.54 -0.52 3.86
CA ALA A 222 17.18 0.00 4.02
C ALA A 222 17.13 1.52 3.87
N LEU A 223 18.09 2.25 4.45
CA LEU A 223 18.22 3.71 4.29
C LEU A 223 18.44 4.11 2.82
N LEU A 224 19.33 3.41 2.11
CA LEU A 224 19.58 3.68 0.70
C LEU A 224 18.36 3.40 -0.18
N LEU A 225 17.61 2.33 0.08
CA LEU A 225 16.39 2.01 -0.66
C LEU A 225 15.29 3.05 -0.44
N VAL A 226 15.06 3.47 0.81
CA VAL A 226 14.09 4.53 1.11
C VAL A 226 14.54 5.86 0.47
N GLY A 227 15.85 6.17 0.52
CA GLY A 227 16.43 7.34 -0.15
C GLY A 227 16.23 7.33 -1.64
N ALA A 228 16.48 6.20 -2.30
CA ALA A 228 16.28 6.04 -3.72
C ALA A 228 14.82 6.23 -4.14
N ILE A 229 13.87 5.64 -3.38
CA ILE A 229 12.43 5.83 -3.61
C ILE A 229 12.04 7.31 -3.43
N HIS A 230 12.55 7.97 -2.38
CA HIS A 230 12.26 9.37 -2.09
C HIS A 230 12.77 10.30 -3.21
N ILE A 231 13.99 10.07 -3.70
CA ILE A 231 14.55 10.80 -4.84
C ILE A 231 13.74 10.52 -6.11
N TYR A 232 13.43 9.24 -6.39
CA TYR A 232 12.65 8.83 -7.57
C TYR A 232 11.30 9.56 -7.65
N ILE A 233 10.52 9.60 -6.56
CA ILE A 233 9.23 10.27 -6.51
C ILE A 233 9.36 11.75 -6.88
N ASN A 234 10.41 12.44 -6.40
CA ASN A 234 10.62 13.86 -6.68
C ASN A 234 11.12 14.10 -8.12
N VAL A 235 12.00 13.24 -8.63
CA VAL A 235 12.51 13.34 -10.02
C VAL A 235 11.40 13.08 -11.04
N MET A 236 10.47 12.16 -10.75
CA MET A 236 9.35 11.84 -11.64
C MET A 236 8.32 12.99 -11.77
N GLN A 237 8.46 14.07 -11.00
CA GLN A 237 7.66 15.29 -11.19
C GLN A 237 8.27 16.24 -12.25
N LEU A 238 9.55 16.09 -12.61
CA LEU A 238 10.23 16.95 -13.59
C LEU A 238 9.55 16.99 -14.98
N PRO A 239 9.05 15.86 -15.54
CA PRO A 239 8.36 15.90 -16.83
C PRO A 239 7.15 16.82 -16.88
N MET A 240 6.44 16.99 -15.76
CA MET A 240 5.32 17.92 -15.65
C MET A 240 5.81 19.37 -15.85
N VAL A 241 6.91 19.74 -15.14
CA VAL A 241 7.48 21.09 -15.22
C VAL A 241 7.93 21.40 -16.65
N THR A 242 8.62 20.47 -17.31
CA THR A 242 9.13 20.65 -18.67
C THR A 242 8.05 20.70 -19.74
N ARG A 243 6.87 20.08 -19.51
CA ARG A 243 5.73 20.11 -20.44
C ARG A 243 4.84 21.34 -20.28
N TYR A 244 4.64 21.77 -19.05
CA TYR A 244 3.66 22.84 -18.73
C TYR A 244 4.26 24.25 -18.74
N PHE A 245 5.54 24.40 -18.36
CA PHE A 245 6.21 25.69 -18.24
C PHE A 245 7.25 25.89 -19.34
N LYS A 246 6.85 25.60 -20.59
CA LYS A 246 7.65 25.93 -21.78
C LYS A 246 7.55 27.40 -22.10
#